data_b756f02fd50201425022b0ab5bdecbf1
#
_entry.id   b756f02fd50201425022b0ab5bdecbf1
#
_cell.length_a   1.000
_cell.length_b   1.000
_cell.length_c   1.000
_cell.angle_alpha   90.00
_cell.angle_beta   90.00
_cell.angle_gamma   90.00
#
_symmetry.space_group_name_H-M   'P 1'
#
loop_
_entity.id
_entity.type
_entity.pdbx_description
1 polymer ?
#
loop_
_entity_poly.entity_id
_entity_poly.type
_entity_poly.pdbx_seq_one_letter_code
_entity_poly.pdbx_strand_id
1 'polypeptide(L)'
;MNNSEEKQLLIEFETMINTANEALAKKLIAADAIFYAPTQPEPLTGPKGYLAIVHMMRSVFSNVQWHLEDCVTEPGKIAVCWTCTGTHDGDFMGHAATGKKFKVRCMNFYQIKNSQFVSDTGCPDIFGILMQTGLLPV
;
A
#
# COMPACT_ATOMS: atom_id res chain seq x y z
N MET A 1 -13.84 -11.54 -20.76
CA MET A 1 -13.62 -11.68 -19.99
C MET A 1 -12.68 -11.73 -19.47
N ASN A 2 -12.20 -11.10 -19.27
CA ASN A 2 -11.16 -11.49 -18.85
C ASN A 2 -10.54 -10.60 -17.91
N ASN A 3 -10.49 -11.01 -16.70
CA ASN A 3 -9.88 -10.32 -15.59
C ASN A 3 -8.37 -10.46 -15.60
N SER A 4 -7.79 -11.04 -16.63
CA SER A 4 -6.38 -11.36 -16.64
C SER A 4 -5.49 -10.11 -16.73
N GLU A 5 -5.96 -9.06 -17.42
CA GLU A 5 -5.20 -7.81 -17.51
C GLU A 5 -5.12 -7.11 -16.16
N GLU A 6 -6.25 -6.91 -15.49
CA GLU A 6 -6.28 -6.28 -14.17
C GLU A 6 -5.49 -7.09 -13.16
N LYS A 7 -5.63 -8.40 -13.19
CA LYS A 7 -4.89 -9.27 -12.28
C LYS A 7 -3.40 -9.21 -12.53
N GLN A 8 -2.98 -9.16 -13.80
CA GLN A 8 -1.56 -9.03 -14.13
C GLN A 8 -1.00 -7.69 -13.65
N LEU A 9 -1.76 -6.61 -13.82
CA LEU A 9 -1.37 -5.29 -13.31
C LEU A 9 -1.20 -5.34 -11.78
N LEU A 10 -2.08 -6.04 -11.09
CA LEU A 10 -2.02 -6.16 -9.64
C LEU A 10 -0.77 -6.94 -9.18
N ILE A 11 -0.40 -7.98 -9.91
CA ILE A 11 0.82 -8.74 -9.63
C ILE A 11 2.07 -7.85 -9.79
N GLU A 12 2.11 -7.06 -10.85
CA GLU A 12 3.22 -6.11 -11.05
C GLU A 12 3.21 -5.02 -9.96
N PHE A 13 2.03 -4.58 -9.54
CA PHE A 13 1.88 -3.61 -8.48
C PHE A 13 2.42 -4.15 -7.15
N GLU A 14 2.14 -5.42 -6.84
CA GLU A 14 2.69 -6.08 -5.65
C GLU A 14 4.22 -6.01 -5.66
N THR A 15 4.85 -6.32 -6.79
CA THR A 15 6.29 -6.21 -6.92
C THR A 15 6.78 -4.78 -6.71
N MET A 16 6.06 -3.82 -7.29
CA MET A 16 6.42 -2.40 -7.18
C MET A 16 6.42 -1.92 -5.73
N ILE A 17 5.36 -2.24 -4.98
CA ILE A 17 5.27 -1.77 -3.58
C ILE A 17 6.27 -2.49 -2.68
N ASN A 18 6.59 -3.75 -2.96
CA ASN A 18 7.52 -4.51 -2.14
C ASN A 18 8.98 -4.22 -2.43
N THR A 19 9.27 -3.58 -3.56
CA THR A 19 10.65 -3.23 -3.94
C THR A 19 10.87 -1.73 -4.03
N ALA A 20 9.82 -0.92 -3.91
CA ALA A 20 9.85 0.53 -4.13
C ALA A 20 10.45 0.88 -5.51
N ASN A 21 10.13 0.10 -6.52
CA ASN A 21 10.72 0.20 -7.86
C ASN A 21 10.15 1.41 -8.62
N GLU A 22 10.99 2.40 -8.87
CA GLU A 22 10.56 3.63 -9.56
C GLU A 22 10.13 3.40 -11.00
N ALA A 23 10.83 2.52 -11.73
CA ALA A 23 10.48 2.24 -13.12
C ALA A 23 9.11 1.59 -13.22
N LEU A 24 8.82 0.63 -12.33
CA LEU A 24 7.49 0.00 -12.27
C LEU A 24 6.43 1.01 -11.86
N ALA A 25 6.73 1.88 -10.91
CA ALA A 25 5.77 2.91 -10.49
C ALA A 25 5.39 3.82 -11.66
N LYS A 26 6.38 4.26 -12.44
CA LYS A 26 6.12 5.11 -13.61
C LYS A 26 5.31 4.38 -14.69
N LYS A 27 5.51 3.08 -14.83
CA LYS A 27 4.75 2.27 -15.77
C LYS A 27 3.31 2.06 -15.31
N LEU A 28 3.12 1.75 -14.03
CA LEU A 28 1.84 1.28 -13.50
C LEU A 28 0.92 2.40 -13.02
N ILE A 29 1.47 3.52 -12.60
CA ILE A 29 0.69 4.60 -11.96
C ILE A 29 0.60 5.79 -12.90
N ALA A 30 -0.63 6.26 -13.16
CA ALA A 30 -0.85 7.42 -14.00
C ALA A 30 -0.23 8.68 -13.38
N ALA A 31 0.26 9.57 -14.23
CA ALA A 31 0.90 10.81 -13.77
C ALA A 31 -0.04 11.68 -12.94
N ASP A 32 -1.33 11.63 -13.22
CA ASP A 32 -2.37 12.40 -12.51
C ASP A 32 -3.15 11.57 -11.49
N ALA A 33 -2.71 10.36 -11.19
CA ALA A 33 -3.37 9.52 -10.18
C ALA A 33 -3.36 10.20 -8.82
N ILE A 34 -4.44 9.99 -8.05
CA ILE A 34 -4.62 10.64 -6.75
C ILE A 34 -4.74 9.58 -5.66
N PHE A 35 -3.98 9.78 -4.58
CA PHE A 35 -3.93 8.87 -3.44
C PHE A 35 -4.03 9.65 -2.13
N TYR A 36 -4.74 9.08 -1.16
CA TYR A 36 -4.85 9.67 0.17
C TYR A 36 -4.13 8.78 1.17
N ALA A 37 -3.24 9.38 1.96
CA ALA A 37 -2.58 8.70 3.08
C ALA A 37 -3.31 9.05 4.38
N PRO A 38 -3.45 8.09 5.31
CA PRO A 38 -4.18 8.36 6.57
C PRO A 38 -3.60 9.49 7.40
N THR A 39 -2.33 9.81 7.21
CA THR A 39 -1.62 10.74 8.06
C THR A 39 -1.56 12.16 7.52
N GLN A 40 -2.13 12.41 6.33
CA GLN A 40 -2.11 13.77 5.79
C GLN A 40 -3.40 14.10 5.04
N PRO A 41 -3.89 15.33 5.17
CA PRO A 41 -5.16 15.73 4.57
C PRO A 41 -5.07 15.96 3.06
N GLU A 42 -3.89 16.34 2.57
CA GLU A 42 -3.72 16.64 1.15
C GLU A 42 -3.43 15.37 0.35
N PRO A 43 -4.01 15.22 -0.84
CA PRO A 43 -3.74 14.04 -1.66
C PRO A 43 -2.32 14.03 -2.21
N LEU A 44 -1.80 12.83 -2.40
CA LEU A 44 -0.54 12.60 -3.09
C LEU A 44 -0.85 12.27 -4.54
N THR A 45 0.03 12.65 -5.45
CA THR A 45 -0.24 12.55 -6.88
C THR A 45 0.87 11.78 -7.60
N GLY A 46 0.45 10.90 -8.50
CA GLY A 46 1.33 10.22 -9.45
C GLY A 46 2.25 9.17 -8.84
N PRO A 47 3.17 8.63 -9.67
CA PRO A 47 4.09 7.60 -9.20
C PRO A 47 4.95 8.04 -8.03
N LYS A 48 5.44 9.27 -8.08
CA LYS A 48 6.28 9.81 -7.01
C LYS A 48 5.49 9.95 -5.70
N GLY A 49 4.23 10.39 -5.80
CA GLY A 49 3.37 10.51 -4.63
C GLY A 49 3.09 9.16 -3.99
N TYR A 50 2.83 8.14 -4.79
CA TYR A 50 2.59 6.80 -4.25
C TYR A 50 3.85 6.24 -3.60
N LEU A 51 5.01 6.39 -4.26
CA LEU A 51 6.28 5.92 -3.70
C LEU A 51 6.63 6.62 -2.40
N ALA A 52 6.18 7.87 -2.21
CA ALA A 52 6.39 8.56 -0.93
C ALA A 52 5.70 7.80 0.21
N ILE A 53 4.51 7.23 -0.03
CA ILE A 53 3.82 6.39 0.96
C ILE A 53 4.64 5.13 1.25
N VAL A 54 5.11 4.46 0.20
CA VAL A 54 5.92 3.25 0.35
C VAL A 54 7.20 3.54 1.13
N HIS A 55 7.89 4.62 0.79
CA HIS A 55 9.12 5.00 1.50
C HIS A 55 8.87 5.35 2.96
N MET A 56 7.76 6.03 3.24
CA MET A 56 7.38 6.35 4.63
C MET A 56 7.18 5.05 5.41
N MET A 57 6.45 4.10 4.85
CA MET A 57 6.24 2.81 5.51
C MET A 57 7.55 2.07 5.73
N ARG A 58 8.46 2.11 4.76
CA ARG A 58 9.76 1.44 4.89
C ARG A 58 10.68 2.13 5.90
N SER A 59 10.49 3.41 6.15
CA SER A 59 11.27 4.12 7.17
C SER A 59 10.87 3.74 8.59
N VAL A 60 9.62 3.32 8.77
CA VAL A 60 9.08 2.90 10.08
C VAL A 60 9.20 1.40 10.28
N PHE A 61 8.96 0.65 9.21
CA PHE A 61 8.99 -0.81 9.20
C PHE A 61 9.90 -1.23 8.04
N SER A 62 11.21 -1.33 8.29
CA SER A 62 12.20 -1.50 7.21
C SER A 62 11.97 -2.75 6.36
N ASN A 63 11.34 -3.77 6.95
CA ASN A 63 11.05 -5.04 6.27
C ASN A 63 9.57 -5.17 5.88
N VAL A 64 8.84 -4.06 5.75
CA VAL A 64 7.42 -4.12 5.40
C VAL A 64 7.22 -4.83 4.06
N GLN A 65 6.24 -5.74 4.04
CA GLN A 65 5.84 -6.46 2.84
C GLN A 65 4.33 -6.53 2.77
N TRP A 66 3.81 -6.42 1.56
CA TRP A 66 2.39 -6.61 1.26
C TRP A 66 2.25 -7.87 0.43
N HIS A 67 1.44 -8.79 0.91
CA HIS A 67 1.18 -10.04 0.23
C HIS A 67 -0.26 -10.09 -0.27
N LEU A 68 -0.45 -10.38 -1.53
CA LEU A 68 -1.78 -10.49 -2.13
C LEU A 68 -2.48 -11.73 -1.58
N GLU A 69 -3.56 -11.50 -0.81
CA GLU A 69 -4.36 -12.58 -0.24
C GLU A 69 -5.49 -12.96 -1.18
N ASP A 70 -6.25 -11.98 -1.64
CA ASP A 70 -7.45 -12.20 -2.44
C ASP A 70 -7.76 -10.95 -3.25
N CYS A 71 -8.42 -11.12 -4.36
CA CYS A 71 -8.86 -9.99 -5.16
C CYS A 71 -10.10 -10.33 -5.98
N VAL A 72 -10.88 -9.30 -6.28
CA VAL A 72 -11.98 -9.37 -7.22
C VAL A 72 -11.73 -8.31 -8.28
N THR A 73 -11.82 -8.68 -9.54
CA THR A 73 -11.57 -7.75 -10.62
C THR A 73 -12.75 -7.67 -11.56
N GLU A 74 -12.94 -6.47 -12.12
CA GLU A 74 -13.83 -6.25 -13.26
C GLU A 74 -13.16 -5.22 -14.15
N PRO A 75 -13.64 -5.00 -15.37
CA PRO A 75 -13.00 -4.02 -16.25
C PRO A 75 -12.88 -2.66 -15.56
N GLY A 76 -11.66 -2.18 -15.42
CA GLY A 76 -11.38 -0.86 -14.83
C GLY A 76 -11.39 -0.78 -13.32
N LYS A 77 -11.59 -1.90 -12.61
CA LYS A 77 -11.66 -1.85 -11.14
C LYS A 77 -11.11 -3.11 -10.49
N ILE A 78 -10.41 -2.94 -9.38
CA ILE A 78 -9.87 -4.04 -8.59
C ILE A 78 -10.22 -3.79 -7.12
N ALA A 79 -10.79 -4.81 -6.47
CA ALA A 79 -10.89 -4.86 -5.03
C ALA A 79 -9.87 -5.88 -4.53
N VAL A 80 -9.04 -5.49 -3.56
CA VAL A 80 -7.96 -6.35 -3.11
C VAL A 80 -7.92 -6.44 -1.59
N CYS A 81 -7.52 -7.60 -1.11
CA CYS A 81 -7.17 -7.80 0.29
C CYS A 81 -5.69 -8.15 0.34
N TRP A 82 -4.91 -7.30 1.00
CA TRP A 82 -3.49 -7.51 1.25
C TRP A 82 -3.27 -8.01 2.67
N THR A 83 -2.28 -8.87 2.86
CA THR A 83 -1.69 -9.09 4.20
C THR A 83 -0.43 -8.25 4.27
N CYS A 84 -0.36 -7.37 5.25
CA CYS A 84 0.79 -6.51 5.48
C CYS A 84 1.53 -6.97 6.72
N THR A 85 2.85 -7.17 6.59
CA THR A 85 3.71 -7.59 7.70
C THR A 85 4.88 -6.63 7.84
N GLY A 86 5.41 -6.53 9.04
CA GLY A 86 6.59 -5.72 9.27
C GLY A 86 7.06 -5.79 10.72
N THR A 87 8.20 -5.14 10.96
CA THR A 87 8.78 -5.00 12.30
C THR A 87 8.94 -3.52 12.59
N HIS A 88 8.46 -3.07 13.74
CA HIS A 88 8.56 -1.66 14.15
C HIS A 88 9.99 -1.35 14.57
N ASP A 89 10.81 -0.94 13.62
CA ASP A 89 12.22 -0.65 13.83
C ASP A 89 12.62 0.80 13.54
N GLY A 90 11.65 1.66 13.20
CA GLY A 90 11.85 3.11 13.05
C GLY A 90 10.81 3.88 13.86
N ASP A 91 11.01 5.18 14.01
CA ASP A 91 10.05 6.02 14.75
C ASP A 91 8.70 6.06 14.04
N PHE A 92 7.62 5.85 14.80
CA PHE A 92 6.27 5.87 14.26
C PHE A 92 5.39 6.77 15.12
N MET A 93 4.86 7.82 14.51
CA MET A 93 3.94 8.76 15.18
C MET A 93 4.51 9.29 16.52
N GLY A 94 5.81 9.55 16.54
CA GLY A 94 6.49 10.04 17.75
C GLY A 94 6.91 8.95 18.73
N HIS A 95 6.67 7.68 18.41
CA HIS A 95 7.07 6.56 19.25
C HIS A 95 8.34 5.91 18.71
N ALA A 96 9.30 5.70 19.61
CA ALA A 96 10.54 5.04 19.26
C ALA A 96 10.29 3.57 18.89
N ALA A 97 11.21 3.00 18.12
CA ALA A 97 11.16 1.62 17.69
C ALA A 97 10.98 0.64 18.86
N THR A 98 10.01 -0.26 18.74
CA THR A 98 9.74 -1.28 19.76
C THR A 98 10.35 -2.63 19.42
N GLY A 99 10.73 -2.85 18.16
CA GLY A 99 11.22 -4.14 17.68
C GLY A 99 10.13 -5.19 17.54
N LYS A 100 8.87 -4.82 17.77
CA LYS A 100 7.76 -5.78 17.69
C LYS A 100 7.26 -5.93 16.27
N LYS A 101 6.79 -7.13 15.97
CA LYS A 101 6.27 -7.49 14.65
C LYS A 101 4.76 -7.33 14.60
N PHE A 102 4.25 -7.05 13.39
CA PHE A 102 2.81 -7.03 13.16
C PHE A 102 2.45 -7.80 11.90
N LYS A 103 1.20 -8.24 11.85
CA LYS A 103 0.59 -8.84 10.67
C LYS A 103 -0.86 -8.40 10.65
N VAL A 104 -1.23 -7.62 9.65
CA VAL A 104 -2.58 -7.04 9.53
C VAL A 104 -3.06 -7.16 8.10
N ARG A 105 -4.34 -6.88 7.91
CA ARG A 105 -4.94 -6.78 6.58
C ARG A 105 -5.08 -5.33 6.16
N CYS A 106 -5.09 -5.15 4.85
CA CYS A 106 -5.33 -3.85 4.24
C CYS A 106 -6.22 -4.11 3.03
N MET A 107 -7.33 -3.39 2.93
CA MET A 107 -8.26 -3.55 1.82
C MET A 107 -8.29 -2.29 1.00
N ASN A 108 -8.22 -2.45 -0.33
CA ASN A 108 -8.15 -1.32 -1.24
C ASN A 108 -9.06 -1.54 -2.43
N PHE A 109 -9.60 -0.43 -2.95
CA PHE A 109 -10.22 -0.36 -4.26
C PHE A 109 -9.31 0.46 -5.15
N TYR A 110 -8.94 -0.11 -6.30
CA TYR A 110 -8.17 0.60 -7.31
C TYR A 110 -9.03 0.82 -8.53
N GLN A 111 -8.90 2.00 -9.16
CA GLN A 111 -9.45 2.24 -10.48
C GLN A 111 -8.33 2.17 -11.50
N ILE A 112 -8.61 1.51 -12.62
CA ILE A 112 -7.66 1.29 -13.70
C ILE A 112 -8.19 1.99 -14.95
N LYS A 113 -7.33 2.74 -15.62
CA LYS A 113 -7.64 3.37 -16.90
C LYS A 113 -6.39 3.37 -17.75
N ASN A 114 -6.53 2.96 -19.02
CA ASN A 114 -5.39 2.87 -19.94
C ASN A 114 -4.24 2.05 -19.35
N SER A 115 -4.57 0.91 -18.75
CA SER A 115 -3.62 -0.02 -18.15
C SER A 115 -2.77 0.61 -17.03
N GLN A 116 -3.29 1.63 -16.36
CA GLN A 116 -2.62 2.27 -15.23
C GLN A 116 -3.57 2.46 -14.06
N PHE A 117 -3.02 2.47 -12.87
CA PHE A 117 -3.75 2.79 -11.65
C PHE A 117 -3.97 4.31 -11.60
N VAL A 118 -5.22 4.72 -11.50
CA VAL A 118 -5.57 6.15 -11.46
C VAL A 118 -6.10 6.60 -10.11
N SER A 119 -6.50 5.68 -9.25
CA SER A 119 -6.90 6.01 -7.88
C SER A 119 -6.78 4.80 -6.96
N ASP A 120 -6.64 5.07 -5.67
CA ASP A 120 -6.57 4.07 -4.62
C ASP A 120 -7.40 4.57 -3.45
N THR A 121 -8.40 3.80 -3.06
CA THR A 121 -9.19 4.05 -1.85
C THR A 121 -8.97 2.86 -0.94
N GLY A 122 -8.28 3.06 0.17
CA GLY A 122 -7.87 1.95 1.02
C GLY A 122 -8.11 2.18 2.49
N CYS A 123 -8.24 1.07 3.21
CA CYS A 123 -8.37 1.05 4.66
C CYS A 123 -7.33 0.10 5.23
N PRO A 124 -6.14 0.61 5.58
CA PRO A 124 -5.17 -0.20 6.30
C PRO A 124 -5.62 -0.36 7.76
N ASP A 125 -5.31 -1.49 8.35
CA ASP A 125 -5.63 -1.76 9.74
C ASP A 125 -4.57 -1.12 10.66
N ILE A 126 -4.61 0.20 10.77
CA ILE A 126 -3.67 0.96 11.61
C ILE A 126 -3.85 0.58 13.09
N PHE A 127 -5.10 0.38 13.52
CA PHE A 127 -5.39 -0.02 14.89
C PHE A 127 -4.67 -1.34 15.22
N GLY A 128 -4.74 -2.32 14.32
CA GLY A 128 -4.05 -3.60 14.50
C GLY A 128 -2.53 -3.43 14.58
N ILE A 129 -1.96 -2.57 13.75
CA ILE A 129 -0.53 -2.27 13.83
C ILE A 129 -0.16 -1.69 15.20
N LEU A 130 -0.93 -0.71 15.67
CA LEU A 130 -0.66 -0.06 16.96
C LEU A 130 -0.80 -1.04 18.12
N MET A 131 -1.82 -1.90 18.08
CA MET A 131 -2.01 -2.93 19.12
C MET A 131 -0.87 -3.93 19.14
N GLN A 132 -0.50 -4.45 17.97
CA GLN A 132 0.51 -5.51 17.88
C GLN A 132 1.92 -5.00 18.17
N THR A 133 2.18 -3.72 17.92
CA THR A 133 3.48 -3.11 18.24
C THR A 133 3.52 -2.52 19.65
N GLY A 134 2.41 -2.58 20.40
CA GLY A 134 2.36 -2.12 21.77
C GLY A 134 2.30 -0.61 21.92
N LEU A 135 1.89 0.11 20.89
CA LEU A 135 1.83 1.57 20.91
C LEU A 135 0.51 2.12 21.44
N LEU A 136 -0.50 1.27 21.60
CA LEU A 136 -1.73 1.67 22.26
C LEU A 136 -1.68 1.22 23.71
N PRO A 137 -2.04 2.13 24.65
CA PRO A 137 -2.16 1.71 26.04
C PRO A 137 -3.33 0.73 26.15
N VAL A 138 -3.09 -0.35 26.83
CA VAL A 138 -4.10 -1.42 27.05
C VAL A 138 -4.51 -1.42 28.50
#